data_87260d8d808985947217d34cc589c16a
#
_entry.id   87260d8d808985947217d34cc589c16a
#
_cell.length_a   1.000
_cell.length_b   1.000
_cell.length_c   1.000
_cell.angle_alpha   90.00
_cell.angle_beta   90.00
_cell.angle_gamma   90.00
#
_symmetry.space_group_name_H-M   'P 1'
#
loop_
_entity.id
_entity.type
_entity.pdbx_description
1 polymer ?
#
loop_
_entity_poly.entity_id
_entity_poly.type
_entity_poly.pdbx_seq_one_letter_code
_entity_poly.pdbx_strand_id
1 'polypeptide(L)'
;VSMSHQTVIVLDFGGQYNQLIARRVRECSVYCEVKPYTTPLAELKAMDPIGIIFTGGPNSVYLETSPHVDPEIFTWGVPILGICYGCQLIAHTLGGQVTEAQDDSAREYGKTQTYYNTDCKLFKGLPAEGVSWMSHGDYMAKVPEGFTLVAHSDACPNVAIADEKRGFYGVQYHPEVNHTENGVNMIRNFLYEVCGAKGDWTMGDYKNTAIAAVREKVGSGKVLLALSGGVDSSVVAALLAEAVGNQLTCVFVDHGLMRLNEGDEVEAAFAKWDINFVRVDAEARFLGKLAGVTEPERKRKIIGEEFIRVFEEESKKIGKVDFLAQGTIYPDVIESGAGNAATIKSHHNVGGLPDYVDFKEIIEPLRLLFKDEVRQLGRELGLPEYLVSRQPFPGPGLAIRIIGDITKDKADTLREADFIFRDEIAKSGEDKNLNQYFAVLTNTRSVGVMGDGRTYDYTLALRAVTTSDFMTADWARIPYDVLDKISVRIVNEVQGINRICYDITSKPPATIEWE
;
A
#
# COMPACT_ATOMS: atom_id res chain seq x y z
N VAL A 1 -10.53 5.17 -23.11
CA VAL A 1 -11.11 6.51 -22.83
C VAL A 1 -10.10 7.24 -21.97
N SER A 2 -9.52 8.33 -22.50
CA SER A 2 -8.64 9.22 -21.75
C SER A 2 -9.47 9.83 -20.61
N MET A 3 -9.14 9.52 -19.36
CA MET A 3 -9.74 10.20 -18.23
C MET A 3 -9.31 11.67 -18.28
N SER A 4 -10.27 12.57 -18.37
CA SER A 4 -10.03 14.01 -18.43
C SER A 4 -9.82 14.56 -17.02
N HIS A 5 -8.63 14.40 -16.46
CA HIS A 5 -8.23 14.97 -15.19
C HIS A 5 -6.86 15.64 -15.32
N GLN A 6 -6.59 16.62 -14.45
CA GLN A 6 -5.28 17.26 -14.38
C GLN A 6 -4.26 16.28 -13.80
N THR A 7 -3.03 16.35 -14.29
CA THR A 7 -1.95 15.43 -13.90
C THR A 7 -0.77 16.19 -13.30
N VAL A 8 -0.21 15.64 -12.22
CA VAL A 8 1.09 16.04 -11.66
C VAL A 8 2.08 14.89 -11.87
N ILE A 9 3.29 15.20 -12.26
CA ILE A 9 4.37 14.22 -12.37
C ILE A 9 5.19 14.24 -11.10
N VAL A 10 5.37 13.08 -10.47
CA VAL A 10 6.34 12.86 -9.40
C VAL A 10 7.56 12.21 -10.02
N LEU A 11 8.65 12.97 -10.14
CA LEU A 11 9.89 12.51 -10.76
C LEU A 11 10.79 11.89 -9.71
N ASP A 12 11.05 10.59 -9.85
CA ASP A 12 11.73 9.76 -8.85
C ASP A 12 13.26 9.79 -9.04
N PHE A 13 13.96 10.24 -8.00
CA PHE A 13 15.42 10.28 -7.90
C PHE A 13 16.01 9.18 -6.99
N GLY A 14 15.24 8.13 -6.70
CA GLY A 14 15.67 7.01 -5.89
C GLY A 14 15.48 7.17 -4.37
N GLY A 15 14.70 8.13 -3.95
CA GLY A 15 14.37 8.35 -2.53
C GLY A 15 13.44 7.28 -1.95
N GLN A 16 13.46 7.16 -0.62
CA GLN A 16 12.60 6.19 0.09
C GLN A 16 11.11 6.57 0.07
N TYR A 17 10.79 7.85 -0.11
CA TYR A 17 9.43 8.39 0.08
C TYR A 17 8.74 8.82 -1.22
N ASN A 18 9.22 8.35 -2.39
CA ASN A 18 8.63 8.71 -3.69
C ASN A 18 7.15 8.32 -3.80
N GLN A 19 6.79 7.10 -3.39
CA GLN A 19 5.39 6.65 -3.38
C GLN A 19 4.56 7.42 -2.34
N LEU A 20 5.15 7.76 -1.20
CA LEU A 20 4.47 8.55 -0.17
C LEU A 20 4.15 9.96 -0.66
N ILE A 21 5.07 10.60 -1.40
CA ILE A 21 4.82 11.89 -2.05
C ILE A 21 3.62 11.78 -3.01
N ALA A 22 3.60 10.76 -3.85
CA ALA A 22 2.49 10.52 -4.78
C ALA A 22 1.15 10.32 -4.04
N ARG A 23 1.14 9.56 -2.96
CA ARG A 23 -0.06 9.38 -2.11
C ARG A 23 -0.55 10.70 -1.52
N ARG A 24 0.36 11.56 -1.04
CA ARG A 24 -0.02 12.89 -0.51
C ARG A 24 -0.65 13.78 -1.57
N VAL A 25 -0.15 13.74 -2.80
CA VAL A 25 -0.77 14.44 -3.93
C VAL A 25 -2.20 13.92 -4.18
N ARG A 26 -2.38 12.60 -4.20
CA ARG A 26 -3.70 11.96 -4.38
C ARG A 26 -4.67 12.28 -3.25
N GLU A 27 -4.20 12.36 -2.01
CA GLU A 27 -4.99 12.80 -0.85
C GLU A 27 -5.52 14.22 -1.00
N CYS A 28 -4.85 15.05 -1.80
CA CYS A 28 -5.31 16.39 -2.16
C CYS A 28 -6.28 16.41 -3.35
N SER A 29 -6.83 15.29 -3.75
CA SER A 29 -7.74 15.14 -4.91
C SER A 29 -7.11 15.54 -6.25
N VAL A 30 -5.83 15.29 -6.41
CA VAL A 30 -5.06 15.53 -7.64
C VAL A 30 -4.43 14.23 -8.11
N TYR A 31 -4.63 13.91 -9.39
CA TYR A 31 -4.00 12.74 -9.98
C TYR A 31 -2.50 12.98 -10.19
N CYS A 32 -1.70 11.95 -9.93
CA CYS A 32 -0.28 12.00 -10.24
C CYS A 32 0.24 10.65 -10.71
N GLU A 33 1.33 10.68 -11.47
CA GLU A 33 2.10 9.50 -11.86
C GLU A 33 3.55 9.65 -11.41
N VAL A 34 4.13 8.55 -10.93
CA VAL A 34 5.56 8.45 -10.60
C VAL A 34 6.30 8.03 -11.86
N LYS A 35 7.30 8.81 -12.26
CA LYS A 35 8.18 8.53 -13.40
C LYS A 35 9.63 8.54 -12.95
N PRO A 36 10.48 7.64 -13.44
CA PRO A 36 11.92 7.71 -13.16
C PRO A 36 12.52 9.01 -13.71
N TYR A 37 13.53 9.54 -13.06
CA TYR A 37 14.24 10.76 -13.50
C TYR A 37 14.83 10.63 -14.91
N THR A 38 15.06 9.40 -15.38
CA THR A 38 15.57 9.09 -16.71
C THR A 38 14.52 9.21 -17.83
N THR A 39 13.27 9.45 -17.49
CA THR A 39 12.19 9.59 -18.47
C THR A 39 12.48 10.75 -19.43
N PRO A 40 12.45 10.54 -20.75
CA PRO A 40 12.72 11.58 -21.73
C PRO A 40 11.76 12.77 -21.55
N LEU A 41 12.28 13.99 -21.71
CA LEU A 41 11.49 15.21 -21.55
C LEU A 41 10.29 15.27 -22.50
N ALA A 42 10.43 14.75 -23.72
CA ALA A 42 9.33 14.68 -24.68
C ALA A 42 8.16 13.81 -24.18
N GLU A 43 8.45 12.73 -23.47
CA GLU A 43 7.43 11.87 -22.84
C GLU A 43 6.73 12.58 -21.69
N LEU A 44 7.48 13.30 -20.85
CA LEU A 44 6.91 14.12 -19.77
C LEU A 44 6.02 15.24 -20.33
N LYS A 45 6.44 15.91 -21.42
CA LYS A 45 5.65 16.94 -22.11
C LYS A 45 4.35 16.38 -22.70
N ALA A 46 4.37 15.14 -23.20
CA ALA A 46 3.19 14.48 -23.75
C ALA A 46 2.10 14.21 -22.70
N MET A 47 2.47 14.17 -21.41
CA MET A 47 1.53 14.00 -20.29
C MET A 47 0.77 15.29 -19.94
N ASP A 48 1.18 16.43 -20.46
CA ASP A 48 0.58 17.75 -20.21
C ASP A 48 0.34 18.04 -18.71
N PRO A 49 1.39 17.97 -17.86
CA PRO A 49 1.24 18.13 -16.42
C PRO A 49 0.98 19.58 -16.02
N ILE A 50 0.25 19.79 -14.92
CA ILE A 50 0.06 21.10 -14.29
C ILE A 50 1.20 21.45 -13.33
N GLY A 51 2.00 20.48 -12.92
CA GLY A 51 3.13 20.63 -12.02
C GLY A 51 4.01 19.39 -11.99
N ILE A 52 5.23 19.55 -11.49
CA ILE A 52 6.19 18.47 -11.32
C ILE A 52 6.75 18.54 -9.90
N ILE A 53 6.87 17.39 -9.25
CA ILE A 53 7.53 17.26 -7.95
C ILE A 53 8.78 16.42 -8.12
N PHE A 54 9.94 16.96 -7.72
CA PHE A 54 11.20 16.21 -7.64
C PHE A 54 11.32 15.60 -6.25
N THR A 55 11.50 14.29 -6.19
CA THR A 55 11.62 13.56 -4.93
C THR A 55 12.99 13.75 -4.27
N GLY A 56 13.13 13.26 -3.04
CA GLY A 56 14.41 13.02 -2.43
C GLY A 56 15.22 11.95 -3.16
N GLY A 57 16.47 11.81 -2.79
CA GLY A 57 17.38 10.78 -3.31
C GLY A 57 18.60 10.61 -2.42
N PRO A 58 19.32 9.50 -2.54
CA PRO A 58 20.45 9.16 -1.66
C PRO A 58 21.78 9.82 -2.07
N ASN A 59 21.82 10.49 -3.21
CA ASN A 59 23.05 10.98 -3.82
C ASN A 59 23.34 12.44 -3.46
N SER A 60 24.59 12.85 -3.62
CA SER A 60 25.02 14.25 -3.56
C SER A 60 24.95 14.86 -4.96
N VAL A 61 24.24 15.98 -5.12
CA VAL A 61 23.89 16.56 -6.43
C VAL A 61 25.11 17.04 -7.25
N TYR A 62 26.21 17.35 -6.59
CA TYR A 62 27.45 17.84 -7.23
C TYR A 62 28.32 16.72 -7.82
N LEU A 63 27.97 15.45 -7.63
CA LEU A 63 28.69 14.33 -8.23
C LEU A 63 28.20 14.12 -9.67
N GLU A 64 29.14 13.92 -10.60
CA GLU A 64 28.80 13.67 -12.03
C GLU A 64 27.94 12.42 -12.24
N THR A 65 28.08 11.43 -11.34
CA THR A 65 27.32 10.16 -11.38
C THR A 65 25.93 10.27 -10.78
N SER A 66 25.59 11.39 -10.16
CA SER A 66 24.29 11.58 -9.52
C SER A 66 23.16 11.81 -10.54
N PRO A 67 21.92 11.48 -10.19
CA PRO A 67 20.78 11.74 -11.04
C PRO A 67 20.63 13.24 -11.37
N HIS A 68 20.54 13.55 -12.65
CA HIS A 68 20.27 14.91 -13.17
C HIS A 68 19.06 14.89 -14.09
N VAL A 69 18.54 16.08 -14.39
CA VAL A 69 17.47 16.27 -15.34
C VAL A 69 17.96 17.07 -16.54
N ASP A 70 17.25 16.98 -17.67
CA ASP A 70 17.45 17.88 -18.79
C ASP A 70 17.12 19.31 -18.32
N PRO A 71 18.08 20.26 -18.41
CA PRO A 71 17.87 21.64 -17.97
C PRO A 71 16.69 22.34 -18.65
N GLU A 72 16.27 21.88 -19.82
CA GLU A 72 15.09 22.41 -20.53
C GLU A 72 13.79 22.27 -19.69
N ILE A 73 13.75 21.36 -18.72
CA ILE A 73 12.61 21.22 -17.81
C ILE A 73 12.29 22.51 -17.05
N PHE A 74 13.32 23.34 -16.79
CA PHE A 74 13.16 24.62 -16.10
C PHE A 74 12.73 25.78 -17.01
N THR A 75 12.75 25.57 -18.32
CA THR A 75 12.29 26.55 -19.31
C THR A 75 10.95 26.20 -19.93
N TRP A 76 10.40 25.06 -19.54
CA TRP A 76 9.14 24.57 -20.08
C TRP A 76 7.91 25.36 -19.62
N GLY A 77 8.01 26.06 -18.49
CA GLY A 77 6.91 26.87 -17.95
C GLY A 77 5.97 26.12 -17.00
N VAL A 78 6.31 24.91 -16.60
CA VAL A 78 5.56 24.12 -15.63
C VAL A 78 6.12 24.35 -14.22
N PRO A 79 5.27 24.60 -13.22
CA PRO A 79 5.71 24.74 -11.82
C PRO A 79 6.43 23.50 -11.32
N ILE A 80 7.45 23.68 -10.47
CA ILE A 80 8.26 22.60 -9.90
C ILE A 80 8.40 22.78 -8.40
N LEU A 81 8.16 21.70 -7.64
CA LEU A 81 8.49 21.58 -6.22
C LEU A 81 9.60 20.53 -6.05
N GLY A 82 10.74 20.95 -5.52
CA GLY A 82 11.85 20.02 -5.15
C GLY A 82 11.83 19.70 -3.67
N ILE A 83 11.96 18.43 -3.34
CA ILE A 83 12.00 17.93 -1.95
C ILE A 83 13.37 17.31 -1.70
N CYS A 84 14.08 17.75 -0.64
CA CYS A 84 15.37 17.26 -0.22
C CYS A 84 16.39 17.27 -1.38
N TYR A 85 16.78 16.12 -1.93
CA TYR A 85 17.63 16.04 -3.13
C TYR A 85 17.07 16.87 -4.28
N GLY A 86 15.75 16.85 -4.50
CA GLY A 86 15.09 17.63 -5.54
C GLY A 86 15.24 19.15 -5.35
N CYS A 87 15.22 19.62 -4.11
CA CYS A 87 15.52 21.02 -3.79
C CYS A 87 16.97 21.37 -4.15
N GLN A 88 17.91 20.53 -3.77
CA GLN A 88 19.35 20.70 -4.07
C GLN A 88 19.60 20.67 -5.58
N LEU A 89 18.91 19.80 -6.31
CA LEU A 89 19.01 19.70 -7.77
C LEU A 89 18.54 21.00 -8.47
N ILE A 90 17.44 21.58 -8.03
CA ILE A 90 16.97 22.89 -8.51
C ILE A 90 18.05 23.95 -8.28
N ALA A 91 18.56 24.04 -7.05
CA ALA A 91 19.59 25.02 -6.70
C ALA A 91 20.86 24.84 -7.51
N HIS A 92 21.37 23.61 -7.61
CA HIS A 92 22.60 23.29 -8.36
C HIS A 92 22.46 23.61 -9.85
N THR A 93 21.35 23.18 -10.47
CA THR A 93 21.15 23.37 -11.91
C THR A 93 20.98 24.84 -12.30
N LEU A 94 20.36 25.64 -11.42
CA LEU A 94 20.08 27.06 -11.69
C LEU A 94 21.16 28.02 -11.16
N GLY A 95 22.35 27.54 -10.84
CA GLY A 95 23.52 28.35 -10.52
C GLY A 95 23.71 28.68 -9.03
N GLY A 96 22.99 28.00 -8.15
CA GLY A 96 23.27 27.96 -6.72
C GLY A 96 24.45 27.03 -6.41
N GLN A 97 24.75 26.87 -5.13
CA GLN A 97 25.80 25.98 -4.66
C GLN A 97 25.29 25.08 -3.56
N VAL A 98 25.54 23.77 -3.74
CA VAL A 98 25.28 22.73 -2.75
C VAL A 98 26.62 22.13 -2.33
N THR A 99 26.85 21.94 -1.05
CA THR A 99 28.10 21.44 -0.51
C THR A 99 27.85 20.52 0.68
N GLU A 100 28.81 19.65 0.93
CA GLU A 100 28.80 18.81 2.13
C GLU A 100 29.00 19.67 3.39
N ALA A 101 28.28 19.36 4.46
CA ALA A 101 28.46 19.97 5.75
C ALA A 101 29.86 19.60 6.31
N GLN A 102 30.69 20.61 6.57
CA GLN A 102 32.09 20.43 7.03
C GLN A 102 32.16 20.06 8.52
N ASP A 103 31.10 20.33 9.26
CA ASP A 103 31.01 19.92 10.67
C ASP A 103 29.60 19.35 10.94
N ASP A 104 29.46 18.64 12.07
CA ASP A 104 28.22 18.00 12.45
C ASP A 104 27.08 19.01 12.78
N SER A 105 27.41 20.30 12.93
CA SER A 105 26.42 21.34 13.25
C SER A 105 25.54 21.75 12.07
N ALA A 106 25.99 21.49 10.84
CA ALA A 106 25.21 21.79 9.63
C ALA A 106 24.45 20.57 9.07
N ARG A 107 24.64 19.40 9.67
CA ARG A 107 23.88 18.18 9.34
C ARG A 107 22.62 18.14 10.19
N GLU A 108 21.49 17.96 9.54
CA GLU A 108 20.21 17.88 10.23
C GLU A 108 19.54 16.52 9.96
N TYR A 109 19.29 15.77 11.02
CA TYR A 109 18.58 14.50 10.98
C TYR A 109 17.49 14.48 12.04
N GLY A 110 16.29 14.07 11.62
CA GLY A 110 15.14 13.95 12.52
C GLY A 110 14.30 15.22 12.62
N LYS A 111 13.67 15.41 13.76
CA LYS A 111 12.76 16.51 14.02
C LYS A 111 13.52 17.81 14.25
N THR A 112 13.25 18.81 13.44
CA THR A 112 13.92 20.13 13.49
C THR A 112 12.88 21.24 13.54
N GLN A 113 13.06 22.22 14.45
CA GLN A 113 12.23 23.43 14.48
C GLN A 113 12.53 24.28 13.25
N THR A 114 11.50 24.63 12.51
CA THR A 114 11.60 25.37 11.25
C THR A 114 10.70 26.59 11.26
N TYR A 115 11.18 27.69 10.69
CA TYR A 115 10.50 28.97 10.62
C TYR A 115 10.19 29.31 9.18
N TYR A 116 8.92 29.66 8.90
CA TYR A 116 8.38 29.85 7.54
C TYR A 116 7.99 31.28 7.27
N ASN A 117 8.28 31.77 6.07
CA ASN A 117 7.71 33.02 5.57
C ASN A 117 6.30 32.74 5.02
N THR A 118 5.29 33.14 5.76
CA THR A 118 3.88 32.90 5.41
C THR A 118 3.34 33.75 4.26
N ASP A 119 4.11 34.73 3.76
CA ASP A 119 3.78 35.47 2.54
C ASP A 119 4.05 34.62 1.28
N CYS A 120 4.89 33.59 1.38
CA CYS A 120 5.12 32.63 0.31
C CYS A 120 3.88 31.76 0.10
N LYS A 121 3.50 31.53 -1.16
CA LYS A 121 2.34 30.68 -1.51
C LYS A 121 2.39 29.30 -0.91
N LEU A 122 3.60 28.71 -0.79
CA LEU A 122 3.79 27.37 -0.21
C LEU A 122 3.34 27.30 1.24
N PHE A 123 3.48 28.38 2.00
CA PHE A 123 3.15 28.45 3.43
C PHE A 123 1.89 29.28 3.73
N LYS A 124 1.14 29.63 2.72
CA LYS A 124 -0.08 30.42 2.85
C LYS A 124 -1.08 29.75 3.79
N GLY A 125 -1.52 30.52 4.80
CA GLY A 125 -2.50 30.06 5.78
C GLY A 125 -1.97 29.08 6.83
N LEU A 126 -0.65 28.82 6.86
CA LEU A 126 -0.01 27.95 7.82
C LEU A 126 0.63 28.74 8.98
N PRO A 127 0.91 28.10 10.12
CA PRO A 127 1.71 28.72 11.18
C PRO A 127 3.09 29.15 10.66
N ALA A 128 3.65 30.21 11.25
CA ALA A 128 4.96 30.74 10.88
C ALA A 128 6.13 29.86 11.35
N GLU A 129 5.85 28.87 12.17
CA GLU A 129 6.84 27.91 12.67
C GLU A 129 6.21 26.53 12.87
N GLY A 130 7.03 25.50 12.87
CA GLY A 130 6.61 24.12 13.12
C GLY A 130 7.77 23.15 13.05
N VAL A 131 7.52 21.91 13.45
CA VAL A 131 8.51 20.84 13.35
C VAL A 131 8.52 20.27 11.93
N SER A 132 9.71 20.16 11.35
CA SER A 132 9.91 19.46 10.07
C SER A 132 10.88 18.29 10.21
N TRP A 133 10.74 17.30 9.34
CA TRP A 133 11.61 16.13 9.30
C TRP A 133 12.77 16.35 8.33
N MET A 134 13.97 16.41 8.87
CA MET A 134 15.22 16.56 8.11
C MET A 134 15.93 15.22 7.95
N SER A 135 16.56 15.04 6.79
CA SER A 135 17.40 13.87 6.52
C SER A 135 18.44 14.24 5.46
N HIS A 136 19.42 15.07 5.83
CA HIS A 136 20.43 15.52 4.88
C HIS A 136 21.79 15.79 5.50
N GLY A 137 22.85 15.39 4.76
CA GLY A 137 24.25 15.71 5.07
C GLY A 137 24.80 16.85 4.20
N ASP A 138 24.18 17.10 3.05
CA ASP A 138 24.48 18.20 2.15
C ASP A 138 23.53 19.37 2.39
N TYR A 139 23.99 20.59 2.20
CA TYR A 139 23.17 21.77 2.36
C TYR A 139 23.39 22.78 1.22
N MET A 140 22.41 23.65 1.00
CA MET A 140 22.49 24.72 0.04
C MET A 140 23.27 25.90 0.62
N ALA A 141 24.53 26.07 0.17
CA ALA A 141 25.40 27.15 0.62
C ALA A 141 25.10 28.48 -0.07
N LYS A 142 24.62 28.44 -1.32
CA LYS A 142 24.27 29.61 -2.11
C LYS A 142 22.93 29.40 -2.82
N VAL A 143 22.03 30.34 -2.60
CA VAL A 143 20.71 30.37 -3.27
C VAL A 143 20.89 30.84 -4.72
N PRO A 144 20.25 30.20 -5.71
CA PRO A 144 20.33 30.63 -7.11
C PRO A 144 19.71 32.01 -7.33
N GLU A 145 20.13 32.66 -8.39
CA GLU A 145 19.56 33.97 -8.77
C GLU A 145 18.06 33.88 -9.06
N GLY A 146 17.29 34.84 -8.58
CA GLY A 146 15.84 34.89 -8.72
C GLY A 146 15.06 34.18 -7.62
N PHE A 147 15.73 33.40 -6.79
CA PHE A 147 15.12 32.76 -5.62
C PHE A 147 15.24 33.61 -4.37
N THR A 148 14.25 33.50 -3.50
CA THR A 148 14.27 34.04 -2.14
C THR A 148 14.25 32.92 -1.12
N LEU A 149 14.86 33.17 0.04
CA LEU A 149 14.75 32.29 1.21
C LEU A 149 13.36 32.42 1.83
N VAL A 150 12.68 31.30 2.01
CA VAL A 150 11.32 31.28 2.55
C VAL A 150 11.16 30.41 3.79
N ALA A 151 12.20 29.69 4.20
CA ALA A 151 12.26 29.01 5.48
C ALA A 151 13.71 28.83 5.93
N HIS A 152 13.88 28.78 7.26
CA HIS A 152 15.16 28.49 7.93
C HIS A 152 14.95 27.68 9.21
N SER A 153 15.99 27.04 9.67
CA SER A 153 16.10 26.46 11.01
C SER A 153 17.17 27.20 11.82
N ASP A 154 17.35 26.83 13.09
CA ASP A 154 18.41 27.41 13.91
C ASP A 154 19.83 27.06 13.39
N ALA A 155 19.99 25.87 12.79
CA ALA A 155 21.26 25.38 12.27
C ALA A 155 21.47 25.65 10.78
N CYS A 156 20.39 25.73 9.99
CA CYS A 156 20.46 25.91 8.54
C CYS A 156 19.67 27.15 8.08
N PRO A 157 20.34 28.15 7.48
CA PRO A 157 19.66 29.36 7.02
C PRO A 157 18.84 29.14 5.73
N ASN A 158 19.14 28.08 4.97
CA ASN A 158 18.62 27.85 3.63
C ASN A 158 17.76 26.58 3.56
N VAL A 159 16.69 26.51 4.36
CA VAL A 159 15.81 25.33 4.46
C VAL A 159 14.81 25.27 3.31
N ALA A 160 14.31 26.40 2.86
CA ALA A 160 13.41 26.46 1.72
C ALA A 160 13.65 27.71 0.87
N ILE A 161 13.49 27.54 -0.43
CA ILE A 161 13.67 28.60 -1.45
C ILE A 161 12.47 28.65 -2.38
N ALA A 162 12.18 29.84 -2.91
CA ALA A 162 11.12 30.03 -3.88
C ALA A 162 11.50 31.07 -4.94
N ASP A 163 11.19 30.77 -6.19
CA ASP A 163 11.02 31.72 -7.26
C ASP A 163 9.54 31.73 -7.67
N GLU A 164 8.75 32.55 -6.99
CA GLU A 164 7.31 32.57 -7.20
C GLU A 164 6.91 33.05 -8.60
N LYS A 165 7.81 33.79 -9.26
CA LYS A 165 7.58 34.28 -10.61
C LYS A 165 7.61 33.16 -11.66
N ARG A 166 8.52 32.21 -11.51
CA ARG A 166 8.61 31.03 -12.36
C ARG A 166 7.81 29.83 -11.81
N GLY A 167 7.34 29.89 -10.57
CA GLY A 167 6.64 28.79 -9.90
C GLY A 167 7.57 27.67 -9.42
N PHE A 168 8.81 27.99 -9.07
CA PHE A 168 9.79 27.03 -8.56
C PHE A 168 9.95 27.16 -7.06
N TYR A 169 9.80 26.00 -6.38
CA TYR A 169 9.88 25.88 -4.92
C TYR A 169 10.79 24.72 -4.55
N GLY A 170 11.57 24.92 -3.51
CA GLY A 170 12.40 23.85 -2.96
C GLY A 170 12.33 23.83 -1.45
N VAL A 171 12.20 22.66 -0.87
CA VAL A 171 12.24 22.42 0.58
C VAL A 171 13.28 21.34 0.89
N GLN A 172 14.13 21.58 1.90
CA GLN A 172 15.17 20.64 2.29
C GLN A 172 14.60 19.50 3.12
N TYR A 173 13.53 19.74 3.87
CA TYR A 173 12.82 18.74 4.68
C TYR A 173 11.84 17.91 3.84
N HIS A 174 11.26 16.91 4.48
CA HIS A 174 10.29 16.00 3.89
C HIS A 174 8.86 16.34 4.32
N PRO A 175 8.08 17.09 3.52
CA PRO A 175 6.70 17.45 3.85
C PRO A 175 5.74 16.25 3.78
N GLU A 176 6.11 15.20 3.08
CA GLU A 176 5.30 14.00 2.88
C GLU A 176 5.20 13.10 4.11
N VAL A 177 6.17 13.17 5.03
CA VAL A 177 6.20 12.31 6.21
C VAL A 177 5.37 12.88 7.37
N ASN A 178 4.79 12.01 8.18
CA ASN A 178 3.92 12.40 9.30
C ASN A 178 4.61 13.25 10.38
N HIS A 179 5.94 13.21 10.45
CA HIS A 179 6.72 13.97 11.41
C HIS A 179 6.88 15.44 11.04
N THR A 180 6.54 15.83 9.80
CA THR A 180 6.50 17.23 9.39
C THR A 180 5.10 17.79 9.65
N GLU A 181 5.02 18.78 10.54
CA GLU A 181 3.78 19.48 10.84
C GLU A 181 3.29 20.26 9.63
N ASN A 182 2.01 20.13 9.29
CA ASN A 182 1.39 20.78 8.12
C ASN A 182 2.03 20.44 6.76
N GLY A 183 2.83 19.37 6.66
CA GLY A 183 3.51 19.00 5.42
C GLY A 183 2.55 18.74 4.25
N VAL A 184 1.43 18.05 4.50
CA VAL A 184 0.40 17.82 3.48
C VAL A 184 -0.23 19.14 3.02
N ASN A 185 -0.43 20.10 3.91
CA ASN A 185 -0.96 21.42 3.56
C ASN A 185 0.02 22.21 2.69
N MET A 186 1.34 22.05 2.88
CA MET A 186 2.36 22.62 2.01
C MET A 186 2.28 22.05 0.60
N ILE A 187 2.15 20.74 0.47
CA ILE A 187 1.93 20.07 -0.82
C ILE A 187 0.62 20.55 -1.45
N ARG A 188 -0.46 20.66 -0.67
CA ARG A 188 -1.75 21.18 -1.13
C ARG A 188 -1.61 22.62 -1.65
N ASN A 189 -0.88 23.48 -0.96
CA ASN A 189 -0.64 24.84 -1.41
C ASN A 189 0.11 24.88 -2.75
N PHE A 190 1.12 24.05 -2.92
CA PHE A 190 1.79 23.92 -4.23
C PHE A 190 0.80 23.53 -5.33
N LEU A 191 -0.03 22.52 -5.08
CA LEU A 191 -0.99 22.02 -6.06
C LEU A 191 -2.06 23.06 -6.44
N TYR A 192 -2.66 23.71 -5.44
CA TYR A 192 -3.80 24.61 -5.67
C TYR A 192 -3.40 26.06 -5.91
N GLU A 193 -2.48 26.60 -5.11
CA GLU A 193 -2.08 28.01 -5.20
C GLU A 193 -1.05 28.28 -6.32
N VAL A 194 -0.25 27.28 -6.66
CA VAL A 194 0.81 27.40 -7.68
C VAL A 194 0.43 26.72 -8.98
N CYS A 195 0.01 25.46 -8.93
CA CYS A 195 -0.30 24.68 -10.14
C CYS A 195 -1.73 24.89 -10.66
N GLY A 196 -2.61 25.51 -9.88
CA GLY A 196 -4.01 25.72 -10.28
C GLY A 196 -4.84 24.44 -10.36
N ALA A 197 -4.61 23.51 -9.44
CA ALA A 197 -5.40 22.28 -9.36
C ALA A 197 -6.89 22.56 -9.12
N LYS A 198 -7.76 21.72 -9.68
CA LYS A 198 -9.22 21.84 -9.57
C LYS A 198 -9.84 20.81 -8.63
N GLY A 199 -9.06 19.85 -8.13
CA GLY A 199 -9.56 18.78 -7.29
C GLY A 199 -10.43 17.78 -8.06
N ASP A 200 -10.09 17.47 -9.28
CA ASP A 200 -10.84 16.65 -10.23
C ASP A 200 -10.57 15.13 -10.13
N TRP A 201 -9.74 14.73 -9.17
CA TRP A 201 -9.46 13.34 -8.91
C TRP A 201 -10.20 12.86 -7.66
N THR A 202 -11.37 12.25 -7.85
CA THR A 202 -12.21 11.68 -6.79
C THR A 202 -12.59 10.24 -7.11
N MET A 203 -12.83 9.41 -6.09
CA MET A 203 -13.20 8.02 -6.32
C MET A 203 -14.62 7.87 -6.85
N GLY A 204 -15.51 8.82 -6.57
CA GLY A 204 -16.84 8.86 -7.19
C GLY A 204 -16.79 9.06 -8.71
N ASP A 205 -15.97 10.01 -9.16
CA ASP A 205 -15.77 10.23 -10.60
C ASP A 205 -15.01 9.07 -11.25
N TYR A 206 -14.00 8.54 -10.56
CA TYR A 206 -13.26 7.37 -11.02
C TYR A 206 -14.17 6.17 -11.21
N LYS A 207 -15.05 5.87 -10.25
CA LYS A 207 -16.06 4.81 -10.34
C LYS A 207 -16.84 4.88 -11.63
N ASN A 208 -17.43 6.04 -11.91
CA ASN A 208 -18.28 6.24 -13.09
C ASN A 208 -17.48 6.07 -14.40
N THR A 209 -16.30 6.64 -14.46
CA THR A 209 -15.43 6.56 -15.63
C THR A 209 -14.93 5.13 -15.86
N ALA A 210 -14.50 4.44 -14.81
CA ALA A 210 -14.02 3.07 -14.88
C ALA A 210 -15.12 2.10 -15.31
N ILE A 211 -16.33 2.25 -14.78
CA ILE A 211 -17.51 1.45 -15.18
C ILE A 211 -17.79 1.64 -16.67
N ALA A 212 -17.81 2.89 -17.16
CA ALA A 212 -18.04 3.18 -18.57
C ALA A 212 -16.95 2.56 -19.46
N ALA A 213 -15.68 2.70 -19.09
CA ALA A 213 -14.56 2.13 -19.81
C ALA A 213 -14.61 0.60 -19.87
N VAL A 214 -14.97 -0.05 -18.78
CA VAL A 214 -15.13 -1.52 -18.73
C VAL A 214 -16.27 -1.96 -19.62
N ARG A 215 -17.43 -1.29 -19.58
CA ARG A 215 -18.58 -1.61 -20.46
C ARG A 215 -18.23 -1.51 -21.93
N GLU A 216 -17.55 -0.45 -22.32
CA GLU A 216 -17.09 -0.25 -23.70
C GLU A 216 -16.14 -1.36 -24.14
N LYS A 217 -15.13 -1.68 -23.30
CA LYS A 217 -14.11 -2.69 -23.59
C LYS A 217 -14.68 -4.10 -23.67
N VAL A 218 -15.53 -4.46 -22.72
CA VAL A 218 -16.09 -5.81 -22.61
C VAL A 218 -17.19 -6.06 -23.66
N GLY A 219 -18.03 -5.05 -23.94
CA GLY A 219 -19.18 -5.22 -24.84
C GLY A 219 -20.08 -6.36 -24.38
N SER A 220 -20.26 -7.36 -25.24
CA SER A 220 -21.01 -8.59 -24.94
C SER A 220 -20.14 -9.75 -24.44
N GLY A 221 -18.86 -9.52 -24.19
CA GLY A 221 -17.91 -10.54 -23.79
C GLY A 221 -18.12 -11.03 -22.36
N LYS A 222 -17.46 -12.13 -22.03
CA LYS A 222 -17.47 -12.73 -20.68
C LYS A 222 -16.17 -12.42 -19.95
N VAL A 223 -16.28 -12.10 -18.67
CA VAL A 223 -15.16 -11.76 -17.77
C VAL A 223 -15.03 -12.80 -16.69
N LEU A 224 -13.83 -13.27 -16.44
CA LEU A 224 -13.47 -14.20 -15.36
C LEU A 224 -12.57 -13.48 -14.35
N LEU A 225 -12.87 -13.64 -13.07
CA LEU A 225 -12.09 -13.11 -11.95
C LEU A 225 -11.82 -14.20 -10.92
N ALA A 226 -10.56 -14.37 -10.54
CA ALA A 226 -10.21 -15.11 -9.34
C ALA A 226 -10.39 -14.21 -8.12
N LEU A 227 -11.35 -14.55 -7.26
CA LEU A 227 -11.68 -13.79 -6.05
C LEU A 227 -10.95 -14.40 -4.86
N SER A 228 -9.98 -13.67 -4.31
CA SER A 228 -9.17 -14.17 -3.19
C SER A 228 -9.78 -13.88 -1.80
N GLY A 229 -10.84 -13.08 -1.74
CA GLY A 229 -11.37 -12.56 -0.47
C GLY A 229 -10.63 -11.34 0.07
N GLY A 230 -9.51 -10.93 -0.54
CA GLY A 230 -8.81 -9.68 -0.22
C GLY A 230 -9.55 -8.44 -0.71
N VAL A 231 -9.12 -7.27 -0.23
CA VAL A 231 -9.76 -5.98 -0.55
C VAL A 231 -9.72 -5.72 -2.06
N ASP A 232 -8.56 -5.87 -2.69
CA ASP A 232 -8.38 -5.50 -4.11
C ASP A 232 -9.25 -6.34 -5.03
N SER A 233 -9.21 -7.66 -4.90
CA SER A 233 -10.06 -8.55 -5.71
C SER A 233 -11.55 -8.34 -5.45
N SER A 234 -11.94 -8.00 -4.23
CA SER A 234 -13.33 -7.69 -3.88
C SER A 234 -13.80 -6.38 -4.52
N VAL A 235 -12.93 -5.36 -4.56
CA VAL A 235 -13.24 -4.08 -5.22
C VAL A 235 -13.33 -4.25 -6.74
N VAL A 236 -12.42 -5.04 -7.35
CA VAL A 236 -12.52 -5.41 -8.77
C VAL A 236 -13.85 -6.11 -9.06
N ALA A 237 -14.22 -7.10 -8.23
CA ALA A 237 -15.47 -7.83 -8.38
C ALA A 237 -16.69 -6.90 -8.31
N ALA A 238 -16.73 -5.99 -7.36
CA ALA A 238 -17.83 -5.03 -7.20
C ALA A 238 -17.94 -4.06 -8.39
N LEU A 239 -16.80 -3.54 -8.87
CA LEU A 239 -16.78 -2.65 -10.02
C LEU A 239 -17.24 -3.36 -11.30
N LEU A 240 -16.75 -4.57 -11.54
CA LEU A 240 -17.14 -5.38 -12.69
C LEU A 240 -18.60 -5.83 -12.59
N ALA A 241 -19.09 -6.16 -11.40
CA ALA A 241 -20.49 -6.50 -11.17
C ALA A 241 -21.43 -5.34 -11.56
N GLU A 242 -21.07 -4.12 -11.18
CA GLU A 242 -21.81 -2.92 -11.56
C GLU A 242 -21.69 -2.58 -13.06
N ALA A 243 -20.54 -2.87 -13.65
CA ALA A 243 -20.27 -2.59 -15.06
C ALA A 243 -20.98 -3.57 -16.01
N VAL A 244 -20.86 -4.87 -15.76
CA VAL A 244 -21.23 -5.93 -16.73
C VAL A 244 -22.16 -7.01 -16.17
N GLY A 245 -22.48 -6.98 -14.88
CA GLY A 245 -23.46 -7.87 -14.25
C GLY A 245 -23.16 -9.35 -14.50
N ASN A 246 -24.13 -10.09 -15.04
CA ASN A 246 -24.06 -11.54 -15.26
C ASN A 246 -23.04 -12.00 -16.32
N GLN A 247 -22.36 -11.07 -17.01
CA GLN A 247 -21.20 -11.39 -17.85
C GLN A 247 -19.96 -11.70 -17.01
N LEU A 248 -19.96 -11.34 -15.69
CA LEU A 248 -18.90 -11.62 -14.76
C LEU A 248 -19.10 -12.99 -14.10
N THR A 249 -18.06 -13.80 -14.11
CA THR A 249 -17.92 -14.99 -13.26
C THR A 249 -16.76 -14.80 -12.29
N CYS A 250 -17.08 -14.86 -10.99
CA CYS A 250 -16.10 -14.86 -9.91
C CYS A 250 -15.89 -16.29 -9.41
N VAL A 251 -14.64 -16.75 -9.40
CA VAL A 251 -14.26 -18.03 -8.81
C VAL A 251 -13.57 -17.77 -7.48
N PHE A 252 -14.18 -18.20 -6.41
CA PHE A 252 -13.67 -18.11 -5.05
C PHE A 252 -13.23 -19.49 -4.59
N VAL A 253 -11.93 -19.68 -4.39
CA VAL A 253 -11.35 -20.95 -3.94
C VAL A 253 -11.23 -20.92 -2.42
N ASP A 254 -12.06 -21.70 -1.75
CA ASP A 254 -11.99 -21.92 -0.30
C ASP A 254 -11.00 -23.06 -0.03
N HIS A 255 -9.77 -22.70 0.27
CA HIS A 255 -8.67 -23.65 0.49
C HIS A 255 -8.58 -24.18 1.94
N GLY A 256 -9.54 -23.85 2.81
CA GLY A 256 -9.56 -24.30 4.19
C GLY A 256 -8.57 -23.61 5.13
N LEU A 257 -7.82 -22.61 4.65
CA LEU A 257 -6.84 -21.85 5.42
C LEU A 257 -7.24 -20.37 5.59
N MET A 258 -8.52 -20.08 5.41
CA MET A 258 -9.10 -18.77 5.64
C MET A 258 -9.46 -18.56 7.11
N ARG A 259 -9.69 -17.29 7.47
CA ARG A 259 -10.23 -16.92 8.78
C ARG A 259 -11.64 -17.49 8.99
N LEU A 260 -12.06 -17.53 10.24
CA LEU A 260 -13.41 -17.97 10.59
C LEU A 260 -14.48 -17.17 9.84
N ASN A 261 -15.41 -17.87 9.19
CA ASN A 261 -16.54 -17.34 8.42
C ASN A 261 -16.16 -16.49 7.19
N GLU A 262 -14.89 -16.38 6.84
CA GLU A 262 -14.44 -15.50 5.75
C GLU A 262 -15.08 -15.84 4.40
N GLY A 263 -15.19 -17.12 4.07
CA GLY A 263 -15.83 -17.57 2.83
C GLY A 263 -17.32 -17.18 2.77
N ASP A 264 -18.04 -17.36 3.87
CA ASP A 264 -19.45 -17.03 3.98
C ASP A 264 -19.68 -15.51 3.90
N GLU A 265 -18.79 -14.73 4.54
CA GLU A 265 -18.83 -13.27 4.49
C GLU A 265 -18.61 -12.73 3.06
N VAL A 266 -17.66 -13.31 2.33
CA VAL A 266 -17.38 -12.92 0.95
C VAL A 266 -18.58 -13.26 0.05
N GLU A 267 -19.09 -14.47 0.14
CA GLU A 267 -20.27 -14.89 -0.65
C GLU A 267 -21.50 -14.02 -0.36
N ALA A 268 -21.77 -13.74 0.91
CA ALA A 268 -22.88 -12.88 1.31
C ALA A 268 -22.73 -11.44 0.80
N ALA A 269 -21.52 -10.90 0.78
CA ALA A 269 -21.25 -9.55 0.30
C ALA A 269 -21.59 -9.38 -1.19
N PHE A 270 -21.45 -10.42 -2.00
CA PHE A 270 -21.72 -10.39 -3.43
C PHE A 270 -23.12 -10.87 -3.81
N ALA A 271 -23.92 -11.36 -2.88
CA ALA A 271 -25.29 -11.86 -3.14
C ALA A 271 -26.26 -10.81 -3.72
N LYS A 272 -25.98 -9.53 -3.52
CA LYS A 272 -26.81 -8.42 -4.03
C LYS A 272 -26.63 -8.12 -5.53
N TRP A 273 -25.54 -8.60 -6.14
CA TRP A 273 -25.26 -8.39 -7.56
C TRP A 273 -25.67 -9.59 -8.41
N ASP A 274 -26.15 -9.33 -9.61
CA ASP A 274 -26.45 -10.37 -10.60
C ASP A 274 -25.14 -10.81 -11.32
N ILE A 275 -24.37 -11.65 -10.65
CA ILE A 275 -23.11 -12.23 -11.14
C ILE A 275 -23.11 -13.74 -10.99
N ASN A 276 -22.22 -14.41 -11.71
CA ASN A 276 -21.97 -15.83 -11.52
C ASN A 276 -20.90 -16.01 -10.43
N PHE A 277 -21.32 -16.38 -9.23
CA PHE A 277 -20.42 -16.62 -8.12
C PHE A 277 -20.21 -18.11 -7.94
N VAL A 278 -18.96 -18.58 -8.12
CA VAL A 278 -18.58 -19.99 -7.97
C VAL A 278 -17.67 -20.13 -6.76
N ARG A 279 -18.18 -20.74 -5.70
CA ARG A 279 -17.36 -21.10 -4.53
C ARG A 279 -16.91 -22.55 -4.68
N VAL A 280 -15.61 -22.77 -4.63
CA VAL A 280 -14.98 -24.09 -4.72
C VAL A 280 -14.50 -24.51 -3.33
N ASP A 281 -15.12 -25.54 -2.75
CA ASP A 281 -14.60 -26.17 -1.54
C ASP A 281 -13.39 -27.04 -1.90
N ALA A 282 -12.22 -26.57 -1.55
CA ALA A 282 -10.95 -27.24 -1.82
C ALA A 282 -10.16 -27.58 -0.54
N GLU A 283 -10.77 -27.46 0.66
CA GLU A 283 -10.10 -27.68 1.94
C GLU A 283 -9.35 -29.02 1.98
N ALA A 284 -10.03 -30.12 1.70
CA ALA A 284 -9.43 -31.45 1.76
C ALA A 284 -8.26 -31.61 0.77
N ARG A 285 -8.36 -30.98 -0.39
CA ARG A 285 -7.33 -31.01 -1.44
C ARG A 285 -6.06 -30.27 -0.99
N PHE A 286 -6.19 -29.06 -0.47
CA PHE A 286 -5.05 -28.27 0.00
C PHE A 286 -4.40 -28.90 1.24
N LEU A 287 -5.18 -29.33 2.21
CA LEU A 287 -4.66 -30.00 3.41
C LEU A 287 -3.94 -31.30 3.06
N GLY A 288 -4.45 -32.06 2.08
CA GLY A 288 -3.79 -33.29 1.59
C GLY A 288 -2.42 -33.00 0.96
N LYS A 289 -2.29 -31.90 0.20
CA LYS A 289 -1.01 -31.49 -0.40
C LYS A 289 -0.01 -30.95 0.62
N LEU A 290 -0.49 -30.36 1.70
CA LEU A 290 0.32 -29.79 2.77
C LEU A 290 0.70 -30.78 3.87
N ALA A 291 0.19 -32.02 3.82
CA ALA A 291 0.47 -33.04 4.83
C ALA A 291 1.98 -33.28 4.98
N GLY A 292 2.50 -33.10 6.20
CA GLY A 292 3.91 -33.25 6.53
C GLY A 292 4.85 -32.18 6.03
N VAL A 293 4.33 -31.10 5.44
CA VAL A 293 5.13 -29.97 4.96
C VAL A 293 5.32 -28.95 6.08
N THR A 294 6.56 -28.68 6.46
CA THR A 294 6.92 -27.83 7.59
C THR A 294 7.68 -26.55 7.18
N GLU A 295 8.28 -26.55 6.02
CA GLU A 295 9.13 -25.46 5.55
C GLU A 295 8.26 -24.34 4.91
N PRO A 296 8.39 -23.06 5.36
CA PRO A 296 7.51 -21.97 4.97
C PRO A 296 7.42 -21.72 3.46
N GLU A 297 8.54 -21.67 2.77
CA GLU A 297 8.56 -21.41 1.32
C GLU A 297 7.92 -22.55 0.53
N ARG A 298 8.07 -23.79 1.02
CA ARG A 298 7.42 -24.94 0.41
C ARG A 298 5.89 -24.91 0.60
N LYS A 299 5.42 -24.48 1.79
CA LYS A 299 3.98 -24.24 2.04
C LYS A 299 3.44 -23.22 1.04
N ARG A 300 4.12 -22.07 0.89
CA ARG A 300 3.74 -20.99 -0.04
C ARG A 300 3.66 -21.49 -1.48
N LYS A 301 4.67 -22.22 -1.92
CA LYS A 301 4.74 -22.76 -3.28
C LYS A 301 3.61 -23.77 -3.57
N ILE A 302 3.37 -24.71 -2.66
CA ILE A 302 2.31 -25.71 -2.82
C ILE A 302 0.93 -25.04 -2.91
N ILE A 303 0.66 -24.07 -2.03
CA ILE A 303 -0.63 -23.36 -2.00
C ILE A 303 -0.81 -22.56 -3.30
N GLY A 304 0.23 -21.86 -3.74
CA GLY A 304 0.19 -21.09 -4.99
C GLY A 304 -0.07 -21.99 -6.21
N GLU A 305 0.68 -23.06 -6.37
CA GLU A 305 0.51 -24.01 -7.48
C GLU A 305 -0.86 -24.68 -7.47
N GLU A 306 -1.33 -25.08 -6.30
CA GLU A 306 -2.62 -25.76 -6.19
C GLU A 306 -3.80 -24.82 -6.44
N PHE A 307 -3.68 -23.55 -6.00
CA PHE A 307 -4.67 -22.52 -6.32
C PHE A 307 -4.85 -22.35 -7.83
N ILE A 308 -3.74 -22.28 -8.56
CA ILE A 308 -3.77 -22.18 -10.03
C ILE A 308 -4.50 -23.39 -10.63
N ARG A 309 -4.16 -24.60 -10.21
CA ARG A 309 -4.78 -25.82 -10.75
C ARG A 309 -6.29 -25.85 -10.52
N VAL A 310 -6.73 -25.49 -9.32
CA VAL A 310 -8.17 -25.42 -9.01
C VAL A 310 -8.86 -24.37 -9.87
N PHE A 311 -8.25 -23.18 -9.97
CA PHE A 311 -8.80 -22.11 -10.80
C PHE A 311 -8.88 -22.50 -12.29
N GLU A 312 -7.89 -23.18 -12.78
CA GLU A 312 -7.84 -23.74 -14.13
C GLU A 312 -8.94 -24.76 -14.40
N GLU A 313 -9.13 -25.69 -13.48
CA GLU A 313 -10.18 -26.71 -13.59
C GLU A 313 -11.57 -26.08 -13.63
N GLU A 314 -11.82 -25.09 -12.78
CA GLU A 314 -13.07 -24.35 -12.79
C GLU A 314 -13.26 -23.52 -14.07
N SER A 315 -12.20 -22.89 -14.55
CA SER A 315 -12.22 -22.11 -15.82
C SER A 315 -12.63 -22.99 -17.01
N LYS A 316 -12.18 -24.25 -17.04
CA LYS A 316 -12.58 -25.21 -18.09
C LYS A 316 -14.07 -25.55 -18.04
N LYS A 317 -14.64 -25.64 -16.84
CA LYS A 317 -16.08 -25.89 -16.65
C LYS A 317 -16.93 -24.71 -17.10
N ILE A 318 -16.44 -23.49 -16.87
CA ILE A 318 -17.10 -22.25 -17.28
C ILE A 318 -17.13 -22.08 -18.81
N GLY A 319 -16.11 -22.61 -19.48
CA GLY A 319 -15.94 -22.56 -20.92
C GLY A 319 -15.26 -21.28 -21.39
N LYS A 320 -15.60 -20.82 -22.60
CA LYS A 320 -14.91 -19.67 -23.22
C LYS A 320 -15.17 -18.39 -22.44
N VAL A 321 -14.08 -17.71 -22.07
CA VAL A 321 -14.07 -16.35 -21.53
C VAL A 321 -13.31 -15.41 -22.46
N ASP A 322 -13.71 -14.15 -22.51
CA ASP A 322 -13.07 -13.15 -23.38
C ASP A 322 -12.01 -12.34 -22.63
N PHE A 323 -12.22 -12.11 -21.33
CA PHE A 323 -11.35 -11.28 -20.51
C PHE A 323 -11.06 -11.94 -19.17
N LEU A 324 -9.81 -11.80 -18.70
CA LEU A 324 -9.40 -12.12 -17.35
C LEU A 324 -9.22 -10.82 -16.57
N ALA A 325 -9.84 -10.70 -15.39
CA ALA A 325 -9.67 -9.54 -14.54
C ALA A 325 -8.64 -9.81 -13.43
N GLN A 326 -7.87 -8.80 -13.09
CA GLN A 326 -6.86 -8.84 -12.02
C GLN A 326 -6.93 -7.61 -11.12
N GLY A 327 -6.57 -7.80 -9.86
CA GLY A 327 -6.55 -6.77 -8.82
C GLY A 327 -5.21 -6.03 -8.71
N THR A 328 -4.50 -5.84 -9.80
CA THR A 328 -3.25 -5.05 -9.84
C THR A 328 -3.53 -3.61 -9.41
N ILE A 329 -2.72 -3.09 -8.50
CA ILE A 329 -2.78 -1.71 -8.02
C ILE A 329 -1.53 -0.91 -8.41
N TYR A 330 -1.55 0.40 -8.23
CA TYR A 330 -0.48 1.26 -8.72
C TYR A 330 0.91 0.99 -8.10
N PRO A 331 1.05 0.68 -6.81
CA PRO A 331 2.34 0.25 -6.25
C PRO A 331 2.96 -0.95 -6.97
N ASP A 332 2.16 -1.95 -7.35
CA ASP A 332 2.64 -3.12 -8.10
C ASP A 332 3.24 -2.72 -9.45
N VAL A 333 2.64 -1.72 -10.09
CA VAL A 333 3.12 -1.17 -11.38
C VAL A 333 4.46 -0.45 -11.21
N ILE A 334 4.61 0.34 -10.14
CA ILE A 334 5.84 1.08 -9.86
C ILE A 334 6.99 0.11 -9.55
N GLU A 335 6.75 -0.87 -8.68
CA GLU A 335 7.77 -1.83 -8.22
C GLU A 335 8.25 -2.75 -9.35
N SER A 336 7.39 -3.10 -10.28
CA SER A 336 7.76 -3.94 -11.43
C SER A 336 8.63 -3.22 -12.46
N GLY A 337 8.85 -1.91 -12.35
CA GLY A 337 9.62 -1.11 -13.31
C GLY A 337 9.08 -1.12 -14.73
N ALA A 338 7.87 -1.60 -14.92
CA ALA A 338 7.40 -2.02 -16.22
C ALA A 338 6.29 -1.14 -16.77
N GLY A 339 6.60 -0.56 -17.89
CA GLY A 339 5.58 -0.22 -18.89
C GLY A 339 4.89 -1.45 -19.53
N ASN A 340 5.28 -2.68 -19.23
CA ASN A 340 4.77 -3.90 -19.87
C ASN A 340 4.08 -4.84 -18.88
N ALA A 341 2.81 -5.14 -19.15
CA ALA A 341 1.95 -6.07 -18.42
C ALA A 341 2.52 -7.48 -18.17
N ALA A 342 3.54 -7.89 -18.93
CA ALA A 342 4.16 -9.21 -18.86
C ALA A 342 5.04 -9.42 -17.61
N THR A 343 5.57 -8.36 -17.01
CA THR A 343 6.53 -8.45 -15.88
C THR A 343 5.85 -8.45 -14.51
N ILE A 344 4.60 -7.97 -14.42
CA ILE A 344 3.79 -7.89 -13.20
C ILE A 344 3.39 -9.29 -12.67
N LYS A 345 3.65 -10.32 -13.48
CA LYS A 345 3.21 -11.70 -13.25
C LYS A 345 3.86 -12.42 -12.06
N SER A 346 4.92 -11.89 -11.43
CA SER A 346 5.77 -12.74 -10.59
C SER A 346 5.70 -12.55 -9.08
N HIS A 347 5.16 -11.46 -8.53
CA HIS A 347 5.39 -11.18 -7.10
C HIS A 347 4.18 -11.05 -6.18
N HIS A 348 2.97 -10.76 -6.66
CA HIS A 348 1.80 -10.56 -5.79
C HIS A 348 0.52 -11.28 -6.21
N ASN A 349 0.45 -11.82 -7.42
CA ASN A 349 -0.62 -12.74 -7.78
C ASN A 349 -0.16 -14.18 -7.50
N VAL A 350 -0.94 -14.88 -6.72
CA VAL A 350 -0.79 -16.30 -6.45
C VAL A 350 -0.80 -17.06 -7.79
N GLY A 351 0.41 -17.35 -8.28
CA GLY A 351 0.62 -18.12 -9.48
C GLY A 351 0.45 -17.38 -10.81
N GLY A 352 1.25 -17.72 -11.78
CA GLY A 352 1.18 -17.21 -13.15
C GLY A 352 -0.20 -17.36 -13.77
N LEU A 353 -0.43 -16.63 -14.85
CA LEU A 353 -1.64 -16.81 -15.66
C LEU A 353 -1.76 -18.26 -16.09
N PRO A 354 -2.96 -18.83 -16.04
CA PRO A 354 -3.20 -20.18 -16.55
C PRO A 354 -2.80 -20.28 -18.04
N ASP A 355 -1.92 -21.19 -18.38
CA ASP A 355 -1.38 -21.33 -19.73
C ASP A 355 -2.44 -21.70 -20.79
N TYR A 356 -3.65 -22.03 -20.39
CA TYR A 356 -4.71 -22.53 -21.27
C TYR A 356 -6.07 -21.82 -21.14
N VAL A 357 -6.18 -20.76 -20.36
CA VAL A 357 -7.35 -19.89 -20.46
C VAL A 357 -7.15 -19.00 -21.69
N ASP A 358 -7.82 -19.37 -22.79
CA ASP A 358 -7.83 -18.56 -23.99
C ASP A 358 -8.71 -17.33 -23.78
N PHE A 359 -8.07 -16.19 -23.50
CA PHE A 359 -8.73 -14.89 -23.34
C PHE A 359 -8.06 -13.83 -24.21
N LYS A 360 -8.81 -12.83 -24.64
CA LYS A 360 -8.33 -11.77 -25.52
C LYS A 360 -7.41 -10.79 -24.82
N GLU A 361 -7.77 -10.38 -23.61
CA GLU A 361 -7.08 -9.33 -22.87
C GLU A 361 -7.31 -9.43 -21.37
N ILE A 362 -6.37 -8.87 -20.60
CA ILE A 362 -6.47 -8.71 -19.15
C ILE A 362 -7.10 -7.34 -18.84
N ILE A 363 -8.04 -7.32 -17.89
CA ILE A 363 -8.66 -6.11 -17.36
C ILE A 363 -8.10 -5.84 -15.97
N GLU A 364 -7.51 -4.67 -15.77
CA GLU A 364 -6.89 -4.24 -14.51
C GLU A 364 -7.50 -2.91 -14.07
N PRO A 365 -8.72 -2.91 -13.52
CA PRO A 365 -9.44 -1.66 -13.27
C PRO A 365 -8.84 -0.80 -12.15
N LEU A 366 -7.99 -1.36 -11.30
CA LEU A 366 -7.38 -0.67 -10.16
C LEU A 366 -5.92 -0.25 -10.42
N ARG A 367 -5.40 -0.47 -11.63
CA ARG A 367 -3.99 -0.27 -11.99
C ARG A 367 -3.45 1.13 -11.67
N LEU A 368 -4.30 2.14 -11.68
CA LEU A 368 -3.93 3.53 -11.40
C LEU A 368 -4.09 3.93 -9.94
N LEU A 369 -4.58 3.05 -9.07
CA LEU A 369 -4.98 3.39 -7.71
C LEU A 369 -3.99 2.91 -6.66
N PHE A 370 -3.76 3.75 -5.65
CA PHE A 370 -3.15 3.35 -4.38
C PHE A 370 -4.15 2.60 -3.50
N LYS A 371 -3.65 1.88 -2.50
CA LYS A 371 -4.47 1.05 -1.61
C LYS A 371 -5.59 1.82 -0.90
N ASP A 372 -5.32 3.04 -0.47
CA ASP A 372 -6.30 3.89 0.21
C ASP A 372 -7.43 4.30 -0.75
N GLU A 373 -7.08 4.60 -2.01
CA GLU A 373 -8.04 4.90 -3.07
C GLU A 373 -8.88 3.65 -3.43
N VAL A 374 -8.28 2.47 -3.45
CA VAL A 374 -9.01 1.21 -3.65
C VAL A 374 -10.06 1.01 -2.56
N ARG A 375 -9.71 1.24 -1.30
CA ARG A 375 -10.65 1.17 -0.18
C ARG A 375 -11.78 2.18 -0.31
N GLN A 376 -11.46 3.41 -0.68
CA GLN A 376 -12.48 4.44 -0.92
C GLN A 376 -13.40 4.07 -2.09
N LEU A 377 -12.85 3.57 -3.19
CA LEU A 377 -13.63 3.06 -4.31
C LEU A 377 -14.57 1.93 -3.89
N GLY A 378 -14.10 1.02 -3.03
CA GLY A 378 -14.93 -0.05 -2.46
C GLY A 378 -16.14 0.49 -1.69
N ARG A 379 -15.96 1.56 -0.92
CA ARG A 379 -17.06 2.25 -0.23
C ARG A 379 -18.05 2.88 -1.22
N GLU A 380 -17.53 3.57 -2.24
CA GLU A 380 -18.36 4.15 -3.31
C GLU A 380 -19.17 3.09 -4.10
N LEU A 381 -18.65 1.87 -4.19
CA LEU A 381 -19.34 0.72 -4.79
C LEU A 381 -20.31 0.02 -3.83
N GLY A 382 -20.38 0.45 -2.57
CA GLY A 382 -21.29 -0.10 -1.57
C GLY A 382 -20.85 -1.45 -1.00
N LEU A 383 -19.57 -1.77 -1.01
CA LEU A 383 -19.03 -2.92 -0.27
C LEU A 383 -19.17 -2.70 1.24
N PRO A 384 -19.42 -3.77 2.02
CA PRO A 384 -19.47 -3.67 3.46
C PRO A 384 -18.14 -3.18 4.05
N GLU A 385 -18.19 -2.36 5.12
CA GLU A 385 -16.98 -1.80 5.74
C GLU A 385 -16.01 -2.89 6.22
N TYR A 386 -16.51 -4.02 6.72
CA TYR A 386 -15.66 -5.13 7.17
C TYR A 386 -14.81 -5.76 6.05
N LEU A 387 -15.24 -5.65 4.78
CA LEU A 387 -14.43 -6.07 3.62
C LEU A 387 -13.42 -5.00 3.23
N VAL A 388 -13.86 -3.74 3.19
CA VAL A 388 -13.05 -2.63 2.70
C VAL A 388 -11.93 -2.26 3.67
N SER A 389 -12.20 -2.30 4.98
CA SER A 389 -11.24 -1.99 6.05
C SER A 389 -10.43 -3.19 6.53
N ARG A 390 -10.66 -4.37 5.95
CA ARG A 390 -9.96 -5.61 6.33
C ARG A 390 -8.46 -5.41 6.33
N GLN A 391 -7.81 -5.83 7.43
CA GLN A 391 -6.35 -5.84 7.52
C GLN A 391 -5.73 -6.80 6.48
N PRO A 392 -4.45 -6.62 6.10
CA PRO A 392 -3.76 -7.52 5.21
C PRO A 392 -3.85 -8.97 5.69
N PHE A 393 -4.13 -9.88 4.75
CA PHE A 393 -4.15 -11.32 5.02
C PHE A 393 -3.30 -11.99 3.94
N PRO A 394 -2.34 -12.85 4.33
CA PRO A 394 -1.40 -13.43 3.38
C PRO A 394 -2.09 -14.39 2.43
N GLY A 395 -1.59 -14.50 1.20
CA GLY A 395 -2.11 -15.43 0.19
C GLY A 395 -2.17 -16.89 0.68
N PRO A 396 -1.14 -17.41 1.38
CA PRO A 396 -1.18 -18.76 1.97
C PRO A 396 -2.15 -18.90 3.15
N GLY A 397 -2.77 -17.82 3.58
CA GLY A 397 -3.73 -17.83 4.68
C GLY A 397 -3.11 -18.24 6.01
N LEU A 398 -3.84 -19.03 6.79
CA LEU A 398 -3.39 -19.52 8.10
C LEU A 398 -2.18 -20.48 8.02
N ALA A 399 -1.82 -20.97 6.84
CA ALA A 399 -0.70 -21.91 6.68
C ALA A 399 0.63 -21.36 7.21
N ILE A 400 0.88 -20.06 7.03
CA ILE A 400 2.09 -19.39 7.52
C ILE A 400 1.95 -18.84 8.95
N ARG A 401 0.84 -19.13 9.58
CA ARG A 401 0.56 -18.83 11.00
C ARG A 401 0.40 -20.10 11.85
N ILE A 402 0.67 -21.25 11.23
CA ILE A 402 0.82 -22.56 11.90
C ILE A 402 2.27 -22.98 11.76
N ILE A 403 3.03 -22.93 12.84
CA ILE A 403 4.43 -23.34 12.84
C ILE A 403 4.51 -24.85 12.79
N GLY A 404 5.27 -25.39 11.83
CA GLY A 404 5.35 -26.83 11.61
C GLY A 404 4.35 -27.34 10.57
N ASP A 405 3.97 -28.61 10.66
CA ASP A 405 3.01 -29.22 9.74
C ASP A 405 1.58 -28.71 9.96
N ILE A 406 0.81 -28.71 8.90
CA ILE A 406 -0.56 -28.22 8.90
C ILE A 406 -1.52 -29.39 8.93
N THR A 407 -2.47 -29.37 9.87
CA THR A 407 -3.59 -30.29 9.94
C THR A 407 -4.90 -29.55 10.06
N LYS A 408 -6.02 -30.20 9.77
CA LYS A 408 -7.34 -29.61 9.94
C LYS A 408 -7.58 -29.16 11.38
N ASP A 409 -7.24 -29.99 12.35
CA ASP A 409 -7.43 -29.68 13.78
C ASP A 409 -6.62 -28.43 14.19
N LYS A 410 -5.37 -28.29 13.72
CA LYS A 410 -4.55 -27.11 13.97
C LYS A 410 -5.14 -25.86 13.31
N ALA A 411 -5.60 -25.96 12.07
CA ALA A 411 -6.22 -24.86 11.35
C ALA A 411 -7.51 -24.41 12.04
N ASP A 412 -8.36 -25.34 12.47
CA ASP A 412 -9.60 -25.02 13.18
C ASP A 412 -9.31 -24.37 14.55
N THR A 413 -8.37 -24.92 15.32
CA THR A 413 -7.91 -24.35 16.60
C THR A 413 -7.40 -22.91 16.43
N LEU A 414 -6.52 -22.68 15.46
CA LEU A 414 -6.00 -21.33 15.19
C LEU A 414 -7.09 -20.38 14.72
N ARG A 415 -8.00 -20.85 13.88
CA ARG A 415 -9.10 -20.04 13.34
C ARG A 415 -10.02 -19.51 14.44
N GLU A 416 -10.37 -20.36 15.40
CA GLU A 416 -11.17 -19.97 16.56
C GLU A 416 -10.41 -18.99 17.48
N ALA A 417 -9.15 -19.27 17.77
CA ALA A 417 -8.32 -18.39 18.60
C ALA A 417 -8.09 -17.02 17.95
N ASP A 418 -7.80 -16.99 16.66
CA ASP A 418 -7.62 -15.75 15.91
C ASP A 418 -8.91 -14.92 15.86
N PHE A 419 -10.06 -15.57 15.72
CA PHE A 419 -11.35 -14.90 15.79
C PHE A 419 -11.56 -14.19 17.13
N ILE A 420 -11.28 -14.86 18.24
CA ILE A 420 -11.43 -14.30 19.59
C ILE A 420 -10.49 -13.10 19.77
N PHE A 421 -9.25 -13.23 19.30
CA PHE A 421 -8.29 -12.12 19.36
C PHE A 421 -8.81 -10.89 18.61
N ARG A 422 -9.24 -11.06 17.36
CA ARG A 422 -9.77 -9.96 16.54
C ARG A 422 -11.07 -9.37 17.12
N ASP A 423 -11.95 -10.21 17.65
CA ASP A 423 -13.21 -9.79 18.26
C ASP A 423 -12.99 -8.91 19.52
N GLU A 424 -12.08 -9.31 20.41
CA GLU A 424 -11.75 -8.51 21.61
C GLU A 424 -11.03 -7.21 21.25
N ILE A 425 -10.14 -7.22 20.26
CA ILE A 425 -9.50 -6.00 19.77
C ILE A 425 -10.54 -5.03 19.21
N ALA A 426 -11.49 -5.49 18.42
CA ALA A 426 -12.57 -4.66 17.88
C ALA A 426 -13.48 -4.10 19.01
N LYS A 427 -13.86 -4.94 19.97
CA LYS A 427 -14.68 -4.53 21.13
C LYS A 427 -13.99 -3.48 22.01
N SER A 428 -12.67 -3.53 22.13
CA SER A 428 -11.90 -2.55 22.88
C SER A 428 -11.70 -1.23 22.15
N GLY A 429 -11.93 -1.19 20.83
CA GLY A 429 -11.65 -0.05 19.97
C GLY A 429 -10.18 0.10 19.59
N GLU A 430 -9.31 -0.83 19.99
CA GLU A 430 -7.87 -0.83 19.63
C GLU A 430 -7.60 -1.11 18.16
N ASP A 431 -8.54 -1.71 17.44
CA ASP A 431 -8.45 -1.99 16.00
C ASP A 431 -8.13 -0.73 15.16
N LYS A 432 -8.55 0.44 15.64
CA LYS A 432 -8.28 1.74 14.99
C LYS A 432 -6.81 2.18 15.07
N ASN A 433 -6.08 1.64 16.04
CA ASN A 433 -4.68 1.98 16.31
C ASN A 433 -3.71 0.94 15.76
N LEU A 434 -4.20 -0.19 15.25
CA LEU A 434 -3.41 -1.32 14.78
C LEU A 434 -3.45 -1.43 13.27
N ASN A 435 -2.30 -1.74 12.67
CA ASN A 435 -2.22 -1.98 11.23
C ASN A 435 -2.37 -3.45 10.87
N GLN A 436 -1.82 -4.33 11.70
CA GLN A 436 -1.96 -5.77 11.53
C GLN A 436 -1.90 -6.47 12.89
N TYR A 437 -2.78 -7.43 13.11
CA TYR A 437 -2.84 -8.23 14.34
C TYR A 437 -3.46 -9.58 14.05
N PHE A 438 -2.87 -10.63 14.61
CA PHE A 438 -3.25 -12.01 14.35
C PHE A 438 -2.67 -12.95 15.40
N ALA A 439 -3.21 -14.17 15.46
CA ALA A 439 -2.70 -15.25 16.27
C ALA A 439 -1.82 -16.20 15.45
N VAL A 440 -0.84 -16.81 16.10
CA VAL A 440 0.06 -17.82 15.54
C VAL A 440 0.02 -19.06 16.43
N LEU A 441 -0.29 -20.22 15.84
CA LEU A 441 -0.20 -21.48 16.54
C LEU A 441 1.24 -21.97 16.47
N THR A 442 1.95 -21.92 17.59
CA THR A 442 3.31 -22.44 17.68
C THR A 442 3.32 -23.96 17.72
N ASN A 443 4.45 -24.58 17.40
CA ASN A 443 4.61 -26.02 17.54
C ASN A 443 5.10 -26.41 18.95
N THR A 444 5.13 -25.47 19.87
CA THR A 444 5.55 -25.66 21.25
C THR A 444 4.36 -26.09 22.10
N ARG A 445 4.54 -27.19 22.82
CA ARG A 445 3.58 -27.63 23.84
C ARG A 445 4.13 -27.37 25.23
N SER A 446 3.25 -27.09 26.15
CA SER A 446 3.59 -26.88 27.56
C SER A 446 2.61 -27.53 28.51
N VAL A 447 3.09 -27.77 29.73
CA VAL A 447 2.25 -28.29 30.80
C VAL A 447 1.31 -27.20 31.30
N GLY A 448 0.04 -27.52 31.43
CA GLY A 448 -0.99 -26.71 32.05
C GLY A 448 -1.77 -27.48 33.07
N VAL A 449 -2.56 -26.78 33.86
CA VAL A 449 -3.54 -27.35 34.78
C VAL A 449 -4.89 -26.74 34.43
N MET A 450 -5.82 -27.55 33.98
CA MET A 450 -7.18 -27.14 33.63
C MET A 450 -8.17 -28.03 34.41
N GLY A 451 -8.90 -27.40 35.32
CA GLY A 451 -9.64 -28.14 36.32
C GLY A 451 -8.69 -28.93 37.23
N ASP A 452 -9.03 -30.17 37.53
CA ASP A 452 -8.20 -31.08 38.36
C ASP A 452 -7.17 -31.91 37.56
N GLY A 453 -7.05 -31.65 36.24
CA GLY A 453 -6.22 -32.42 35.33
C GLY A 453 -5.01 -31.64 34.80
N ARG A 454 -3.88 -32.38 34.58
CA ARG A 454 -2.76 -31.84 33.80
C ARG A 454 -3.08 -31.90 32.31
N THR A 455 -2.73 -30.85 31.60
CA THR A 455 -2.78 -30.76 30.13
C THR A 455 -1.38 -30.61 29.55
N TYR A 456 -1.23 -31.01 28.30
CA TYR A 456 0.00 -30.83 27.54
C TYR A 456 -0.40 -30.35 26.13
N ASP A 457 -0.65 -29.04 26.04
CA ASP A 457 -1.28 -28.42 24.90
C ASP A 457 -0.39 -27.34 24.29
N TYR A 458 -0.84 -26.74 23.16
CA TYR A 458 -0.09 -25.78 22.40
C TYR A 458 0.00 -24.42 23.11
N THR A 459 1.10 -23.74 22.87
CA THR A 459 1.29 -22.32 23.12
C THR A 459 0.85 -21.55 21.89
N LEU A 460 -0.02 -20.56 22.08
CA LEU A 460 -0.43 -19.60 21.06
C LEU A 460 0.35 -18.31 21.24
N ALA A 461 0.87 -17.75 20.17
CA ALA A 461 1.45 -16.42 20.16
C ALA A 461 0.46 -15.42 19.56
N LEU A 462 0.38 -14.23 20.16
CA LEU A 462 -0.34 -13.09 19.62
C LEU A 462 0.67 -12.11 19.03
N ARG A 463 0.39 -11.58 17.85
CA ARG A 463 1.19 -10.57 17.16
C ARG A 463 0.31 -9.37 16.83
N ALA A 464 0.74 -8.17 17.21
CA ALA A 464 0.09 -6.93 16.80
C ALA A 464 1.14 -5.85 16.57
N VAL A 465 1.01 -5.11 15.47
CA VAL A 465 1.97 -4.10 15.07
C VAL A 465 1.32 -2.82 14.61
N THR A 466 2.06 -1.72 14.79
CA THR A 466 1.80 -0.42 14.22
C THR A 466 2.88 -0.11 13.18
N THR A 467 2.49 0.43 12.05
CA THR A 467 3.42 0.76 10.96
C THR A 467 2.84 1.85 10.09
N SER A 468 3.71 2.58 9.40
CA SER A 468 3.32 3.55 8.38
C SER A 468 3.49 3.02 6.95
N ASP A 469 4.42 2.11 6.75
CA ASP A 469 4.89 1.68 5.41
C ASP A 469 5.09 0.17 5.25
N PHE A 470 4.89 -0.62 6.30
CA PHE A 470 5.16 -2.07 6.39
C PHE A 470 6.63 -2.48 6.16
N MET A 471 7.52 -1.55 5.87
CA MET A 471 8.98 -1.80 5.80
C MET A 471 9.57 -1.89 7.21
N THR A 472 9.13 -0.97 8.07
CA THR A 472 9.42 -0.99 9.51
C THR A 472 8.12 -1.08 10.29
N ALA A 473 8.13 -1.73 11.43
CA ALA A 473 6.97 -1.85 12.30
C ALA A 473 7.39 -1.92 13.76
N ASP A 474 6.58 -1.34 14.62
CA ASP A 474 6.74 -1.49 16.07
C ASP A 474 5.64 -2.41 16.61
N TRP A 475 5.97 -3.19 17.65
CA TRP A 475 4.95 -3.99 18.33
C TRP A 475 3.97 -3.07 19.07
N ALA A 476 2.71 -3.40 19.03
CA ALA A 476 1.65 -2.56 19.62
C ALA A 476 1.55 -2.78 21.14
N ARG A 477 1.39 -1.68 21.88
CA ARG A 477 1.19 -1.70 23.33
C ARG A 477 -0.30 -1.87 23.62
N ILE A 478 -0.81 -3.08 23.42
CA ILE A 478 -2.20 -3.40 23.76
C ILE A 478 -2.38 -3.28 25.28
N PRO A 479 -3.45 -2.62 25.79
CA PRO A 479 -3.72 -2.54 27.22
C PRO A 479 -3.77 -3.93 27.88
N TYR A 480 -3.20 -4.07 29.06
CA TYR A 480 -3.10 -5.36 29.76
C TYR A 480 -4.45 -5.98 30.08
N ASP A 481 -5.47 -5.17 30.38
CA ASP A 481 -6.84 -5.65 30.61
C ASP A 481 -7.47 -6.26 29.34
N VAL A 482 -7.11 -5.75 28.16
CA VAL A 482 -7.54 -6.31 26.88
C VAL A 482 -6.81 -7.64 26.61
N LEU A 483 -5.49 -7.68 26.84
CA LEU A 483 -4.71 -8.93 26.73
C LEU A 483 -5.21 -10.01 27.69
N ASP A 484 -5.57 -9.62 28.91
CA ASP A 484 -6.15 -10.54 29.90
C ASP A 484 -7.46 -11.15 29.43
N LYS A 485 -8.38 -10.34 28.93
CA LYS A 485 -9.65 -10.81 28.35
C LYS A 485 -9.45 -11.76 27.17
N ILE A 486 -8.52 -11.43 26.28
CA ILE A 486 -8.18 -12.28 25.14
C ILE A 486 -7.67 -13.63 25.61
N SER A 487 -6.71 -13.64 26.54
CA SER A 487 -6.11 -14.84 27.10
C SER A 487 -7.15 -15.73 27.79
N VAL A 488 -7.98 -15.15 28.65
CA VAL A 488 -9.03 -15.88 29.38
C VAL A 488 -10.04 -16.49 28.40
N ARG A 489 -10.51 -15.75 27.42
CA ARG A 489 -11.45 -16.26 26.41
C ARG A 489 -10.85 -17.40 25.59
N ILE A 490 -9.64 -17.23 25.07
CA ILE A 490 -9.02 -18.26 24.22
C ILE A 490 -8.84 -19.56 25.01
N VAL A 491 -8.30 -19.51 26.22
CA VAL A 491 -8.08 -20.71 27.03
C VAL A 491 -9.39 -21.41 27.41
N ASN A 492 -10.47 -20.66 27.65
CA ASN A 492 -11.76 -21.23 28.02
C ASN A 492 -12.60 -21.72 26.83
N GLU A 493 -12.51 -21.08 25.67
CA GLU A 493 -13.38 -21.34 24.54
C GLU A 493 -12.72 -22.21 23.47
N VAL A 494 -11.37 -22.23 23.37
CA VAL A 494 -10.63 -22.97 22.34
C VAL A 494 -9.89 -24.16 22.96
N GLN A 495 -10.21 -25.36 22.49
CA GLN A 495 -9.53 -26.57 22.93
C GLN A 495 -8.11 -26.67 22.35
N GLY A 496 -7.19 -27.23 23.13
CA GLY A 496 -5.82 -27.52 22.69
C GLY A 496 -4.83 -26.37 22.88
N ILE A 497 -5.23 -25.28 23.53
CA ILE A 497 -4.37 -24.16 23.88
C ILE A 497 -4.42 -23.95 25.41
N ASN A 498 -3.25 -24.00 26.06
CA ASN A 498 -3.14 -23.77 27.51
C ASN A 498 -2.19 -22.63 27.87
N ARG A 499 -1.61 -21.95 26.89
CA ARG A 499 -0.66 -20.85 27.13
C ARG A 499 -0.74 -19.81 26.02
N ILE A 500 -0.77 -18.54 26.41
CA ILE A 500 -0.77 -17.39 25.52
C ILE A 500 0.51 -16.59 25.73
N CYS A 501 1.22 -16.25 24.65
CA CYS A 501 2.36 -15.35 24.65
C CYS A 501 2.09 -14.17 23.73
N TYR A 502 2.66 -13.00 24.04
CA TYR A 502 2.58 -11.83 23.21
C TYR A 502 3.95 -11.50 22.62
N ASP A 503 4.05 -11.37 21.29
CA ASP A 503 5.28 -11.07 20.59
C ASP A 503 5.58 -9.56 20.67
N ILE A 504 6.63 -9.21 21.41
CA ILE A 504 7.07 -7.83 21.67
C ILE A 504 8.30 -7.43 20.83
N THR A 505 8.42 -7.96 19.62
CA THR A 505 9.57 -7.73 18.74
C THR A 505 9.20 -6.81 17.58
N SER A 506 10.01 -5.78 17.37
CA SER A 506 9.84 -4.85 16.25
C SER A 506 10.39 -5.42 14.94
N LYS A 507 9.98 -4.87 13.81
CA LYS A 507 10.57 -5.11 12.49
C LYS A 507 11.40 -3.89 12.07
N PRO A 508 12.71 -4.01 11.84
CA PRO A 508 13.55 -5.14 12.19
C PRO A 508 13.74 -5.30 13.71
N PRO A 509 14.29 -6.41 14.27
CA PRO A 509 14.91 -7.53 13.54
C PRO A 509 13.95 -8.60 13.07
N ALA A 510 12.75 -8.70 13.66
CA ALA A 510 11.75 -9.68 13.21
C ALA A 510 10.99 -9.19 11.97
N THR A 511 10.33 -10.12 11.29
CA THR A 511 9.28 -9.81 10.30
C THR A 511 7.93 -9.61 11.00
N ILE A 512 6.92 -9.12 10.30
CA ILE A 512 5.56 -9.03 10.86
C ILE A 512 4.98 -10.43 10.97
N GLU A 513 4.91 -11.17 9.86
CA GLU A 513 4.52 -12.59 9.86
C GLU A 513 5.65 -13.45 10.44
N TRP A 514 5.31 -14.60 10.99
CA TRP A 514 6.29 -15.52 11.58
C TRP A 514 6.91 -16.48 10.56
N GLU A 515 6.18 -16.79 9.47
CA GLU A 515 6.67 -17.64 8.37
C GLU A 515 6.53 -16.96 6.99
#